data_a9b00c8fa4ca48c9e294beecf9e7abec
#
_entry.id   a9b00c8fa4ca48c9e294beecf9e7abec
#
_cell.length_a   1.000
_cell.length_b   1.000
_cell.length_c   1.000
_cell.angle_alpha   90.00
_cell.angle_beta   90.00
_cell.angle_gamma   90.00
#
_symmetry.space_group_name_H-M   'P 1'
#
loop_
_entity.id
_entity.type
_entity.pdbx_description
1 polymer ?
#
loop_
_entity_poly.entity_id
_entity_poly.type
_entity_poly.pdbx_seq_one_letter_code
_entity_poly.pdbx_strand_id
1 'polypeptide(L)'
;MTQKDALEILKMGYNCYITGAAGSGKTHLLNEYIKFLKNKGVEVGITASTGIAATHMGGTTIHSWSGLGIKDDLTEYDLEDLESKKYLYDRFKNTDVLIIDEISMLHHFRLDLVERIARHLKRNQLPFGGMQIILCGDFFQLPPVSRMGEKESHFSYKSETWKKLDLKICYLEEQFRHKDDKFIKILNGIRGNNLSEESLFCLNSRNNACLKEGIEPTKLHTHNINVDTINDTELNKLSGQIFAYKMEDKGRKALVDALKKSCLAPEVLRLKKGARVMFVKNNFEEGYANGTLGKVIECSNYGPKVMLTSGKIITPEKVNWVIEDDGKIKATITQYPLRLAWAITVHKSQGMSLDAVEVDLSKSFERGMGYVALSRVRTLEGLRLLGINKNALEVREDVMIFDEDLKDMSAEDKKWLYSLTDKEIKEKQEEFLQKVAPPEGTKIDKKKKSRISPMQETKNMLSQGMGIKEILEIKGVKIGTVLDHIEKIVAEDSSFDINHLKDEVPAGKYKKIWMAFRELYGENRDFLLAPIKNKLGSAYTYEELRIVRLFVKRNL
;
A
#
# COMPACT_ATOMS: atom_id res chain seq x y z
N MET A 1 -12.07 0.27 23.03
CA MET A 1 -10.78 -0.12 23.67
C MET A 1 -9.61 0.57 23.01
N THR A 2 -8.40 0.58 23.61
CA THR A 2 -7.19 1.15 23.02
C THR A 2 -6.50 0.16 22.07
N GLN A 3 -5.61 0.67 21.19
CA GLN A 3 -4.77 -0.19 20.35
C GLN A 3 -3.91 -1.15 21.16
N LYS A 4 -3.42 -0.70 22.33
CA LYS A 4 -2.62 -1.53 23.25
C LYS A 4 -3.43 -2.72 23.78
N ASP A 5 -4.66 -2.48 24.25
CA ASP A 5 -5.55 -3.54 24.73
C ASP A 5 -5.83 -4.58 23.64
N ALA A 6 -6.17 -4.10 22.43
CA ALA A 6 -6.41 -4.96 21.29
C ALA A 6 -5.17 -5.80 20.91
N LEU A 7 -3.97 -5.21 20.97
CA LEU A 7 -2.73 -5.92 20.69
C LEU A 7 -2.46 -7.06 21.70
N GLU A 8 -2.77 -6.84 22.96
CA GLU A 8 -2.62 -7.90 23.98
C GLU A 8 -3.58 -9.07 23.71
N ILE A 9 -4.85 -8.79 23.33
CA ILE A 9 -5.82 -9.83 22.94
C ILE A 9 -5.33 -10.62 21.72
N LEU A 10 -4.83 -9.92 20.68
CA LEU A 10 -4.28 -10.54 19.47
C LEU A 10 -3.13 -11.50 19.80
N LYS A 11 -2.20 -11.08 20.65
CA LYS A 11 -1.03 -11.87 21.06
C LYS A 11 -1.39 -13.13 21.88
N MET A 12 -2.54 -13.13 22.54
CA MET A 12 -3.06 -14.32 23.25
C MET A 12 -3.66 -15.37 22.28
N GLY A 13 -3.71 -15.09 20.96
CA GLY A 13 -4.13 -16.07 19.97
C GLY A 13 -5.65 -16.17 19.73
N TYR A 14 -6.44 -15.25 20.27
CA TYR A 14 -7.89 -15.23 20.04
C TYR A 14 -8.22 -14.78 18.62
N ASN A 15 -9.29 -15.33 18.06
CA ASN A 15 -9.89 -14.78 16.85
C ASN A 15 -10.44 -13.38 17.18
N CYS A 16 -10.18 -12.38 16.32
CA CYS A 16 -10.57 -11.01 16.61
C CYS A 16 -11.25 -10.35 15.42
N TYR A 17 -12.21 -9.49 15.72
CA TYR A 17 -12.67 -8.48 14.79
C TYR A 17 -12.23 -7.10 15.24
N ILE A 18 -11.37 -6.45 14.44
CA ILE A 18 -10.86 -5.11 14.69
C ILE A 18 -11.71 -4.12 13.91
N THR A 19 -12.39 -3.23 14.62
CA THR A 19 -13.25 -2.20 14.01
C THR A 19 -13.04 -0.85 14.69
N GLY A 20 -13.79 0.14 14.23
CA GLY A 20 -13.72 1.53 14.69
C GLY A 20 -13.83 2.51 13.54
N ALA A 21 -13.98 3.79 13.83
CA ALA A 21 -14.16 4.84 12.83
C ALA A 21 -12.98 4.94 11.85
N ALA A 22 -13.21 5.60 10.71
CA ALA A 22 -12.14 5.90 9.77
C ALA A 22 -11.03 6.71 10.45
N GLY A 23 -9.79 6.21 10.43
CA GLY A 23 -8.65 6.86 11.10
C GLY A 23 -8.38 6.42 12.53
N SER A 24 -9.07 5.40 13.06
CA SER A 24 -8.81 4.83 14.39
C SER A 24 -7.51 4.00 14.50
N GLY A 25 -6.74 3.89 13.41
CA GLY A 25 -5.44 3.23 13.42
C GLY A 25 -5.48 1.71 13.25
N LYS A 26 -6.57 1.14 12.74
CA LYS A 26 -6.71 -0.30 12.46
C LYS A 26 -5.52 -0.90 11.73
N THR A 27 -5.14 -0.31 10.61
CA THR A 27 -4.01 -0.78 9.79
C THR A 27 -2.67 -0.66 10.53
N HIS A 28 -2.51 0.34 11.41
CA HIS A 28 -1.31 0.47 12.25
C HIS A 28 -1.21 -0.71 13.22
N LEU A 29 -2.29 -1.02 13.93
CA LEU A 29 -2.38 -2.15 14.86
C LEU A 29 -2.09 -3.49 14.14
N LEU A 30 -2.68 -3.72 12.95
CA LEU A 30 -2.40 -4.91 12.16
C LEU A 30 -0.91 -5.02 11.78
N ASN A 31 -0.29 -3.92 11.33
CA ASN A 31 1.14 -3.93 10.98
C ASN A 31 2.04 -4.20 12.18
N GLU A 32 1.68 -3.69 13.36
CA GLU A 32 2.40 -3.97 14.61
C GLU A 32 2.29 -5.45 14.99
N TYR A 33 1.09 -6.02 14.89
CA TYR A 33 0.86 -7.43 15.13
C TYR A 33 1.59 -8.34 14.13
N ILE A 34 1.52 -8.04 12.84
CA ILE A 34 2.27 -8.76 11.78
C ILE A 34 3.78 -8.74 12.07
N LYS A 35 4.31 -7.58 12.49
CA LYS A 35 5.72 -7.45 12.86
C LYS A 35 6.07 -8.33 14.06
N PHE A 36 5.22 -8.36 15.07
CA PHE A 36 5.38 -9.22 16.23
C PHE A 36 5.43 -10.69 15.82
N LEU A 37 4.46 -11.19 15.05
CA LEU A 37 4.41 -12.58 14.58
C LEU A 37 5.62 -12.97 13.73
N LYS A 38 5.96 -12.12 12.73
CA LYS A 38 7.14 -12.36 11.87
C LYS A 38 8.45 -12.39 12.66
N ASN A 39 8.59 -11.61 13.72
CA ASN A 39 9.76 -11.65 14.59
C ASN A 39 9.85 -12.95 15.41
N LYS A 40 8.72 -13.61 15.65
CA LYS A 40 8.63 -14.93 16.30
C LYS A 40 8.68 -16.10 15.32
N GLY A 41 8.82 -15.81 14.00
CA GLY A 41 8.88 -16.85 12.97
C GLY A 41 7.54 -17.48 12.61
N VAL A 42 6.42 -16.87 13.03
CA VAL A 42 5.06 -17.35 12.72
C VAL A 42 4.70 -16.98 11.29
N GLU A 43 4.16 -17.94 10.54
CA GLU A 43 3.68 -17.72 9.16
C GLU A 43 2.28 -17.08 9.17
N VAL A 44 2.17 -15.95 8.49
CA VAL A 44 0.97 -15.10 8.48
C VAL A 44 0.42 -14.97 7.06
N GLY A 45 -0.81 -15.39 6.86
CA GLY A 45 -1.59 -15.07 5.67
C GLY A 45 -2.08 -13.63 5.72
N ILE A 46 -1.44 -12.72 4.98
CA ILE A 46 -1.81 -11.31 4.93
C ILE A 46 -2.72 -11.09 3.72
N THR A 47 -3.99 -10.80 3.99
CA THR A 47 -4.99 -10.65 2.92
C THR A 47 -5.91 -9.47 3.13
N ALA A 48 -6.63 -9.08 2.07
CA ALA A 48 -7.71 -8.13 2.13
C ALA A 48 -8.80 -8.49 1.10
N SER A 49 -9.99 -7.90 1.24
CA SER A 49 -11.08 -8.06 0.27
C SER A 49 -10.75 -7.43 -1.09
N THR A 50 -9.94 -6.37 -1.13
CA THR A 50 -9.55 -5.66 -2.36
C THR A 50 -8.05 -5.70 -2.60
N GLY A 51 -7.64 -5.62 -3.88
CA GLY A 51 -6.23 -5.60 -4.25
C GLY A 51 -5.49 -4.39 -3.69
N ILE A 52 -6.13 -3.22 -3.67
CA ILE A 52 -5.55 -1.99 -3.14
C ILE A 52 -5.22 -2.13 -1.65
N ALA A 53 -6.18 -2.59 -0.84
CA ALA A 53 -5.96 -2.81 0.58
C ALA A 53 -4.88 -3.87 0.85
N ALA A 54 -4.91 -4.98 0.10
CA ALA A 54 -3.92 -6.05 0.21
C ALA A 54 -2.49 -5.56 -0.07
N THR A 55 -2.29 -4.74 -1.11
CA THR A 55 -0.96 -4.22 -1.45
C THR A 55 -0.40 -3.24 -0.42
N HIS A 56 -1.24 -2.54 0.33
CA HIS A 56 -0.80 -1.65 1.42
C HIS A 56 -0.13 -2.41 2.56
N MET A 57 -0.56 -3.65 2.82
CA MET A 57 0.02 -4.51 3.84
C MET A 57 1.07 -5.50 3.30
N GLY A 58 1.37 -5.44 2.01
CA GLY A 58 2.28 -6.38 1.35
C GLY A 58 1.70 -7.79 1.19
N GLY A 59 0.37 -7.90 1.19
CA GLY A 59 -0.37 -9.16 1.02
C GLY A 59 -1.02 -9.32 -0.35
N THR A 60 -1.98 -10.23 -0.44
CA THR A 60 -2.79 -10.48 -1.65
C THR A 60 -4.28 -10.47 -1.32
N THR A 61 -5.15 -10.44 -2.33
CA THR A 61 -6.59 -10.56 -2.05
C THR A 61 -6.93 -11.92 -1.47
N ILE A 62 -7.92 -11.97 -0.57
CA ILE A 62 -8.37 -13.24 0.02
C ILE A 62 -8.81 -14.24 -1.05
N HIS A 63 -9.41 -13.77 -2.16
CA HIS A 63 -9.80 -14.58 -3.30
C HIS A 63 -8.60 -15.27 -3.97
N SER A 64 -7.49 -14.56 -4.14
CA SER A 64 -6.26 -15.10 -4.72
C SER A 64 -5.49 -15.97 -3.72
N TRP A 65 -5.46 -15.56 -2.46
CA TRP A 65 -4.74 -16.27 -1.40
C TRP A 65 -5.34 -17.66 -1.15
N SER A 66 -6.67 -17.71 -1.04
CA SER A 66 -7.41 -18.95 -0.78
C SER A 66 -7.54 -19.89 -2.00
N GLY A 67 -7.29 -19.37 -3.21
CA GLY A 67 -7.54 -20.10 -4.44
C GLY A 67 -9.01 -20.07 -4.89
N LEU A 68 -9.90 -19.41 -4.16
CA LEU A 68 -11.32 -19.28 -4.51
C LEU A 68 -11.50 -18.59 -5.88
N GLY A 69 -10.66 -17.59 -6.20
CA GLY A 69 -10.77 -16.81 -7.42
C GLY A 69 -12.09 -16.04 -7.49
N ILE A 70 -12.83 -16.19 -8.58
CA ILE A 70 -14.12 -15.52 -8.82
C ILE A 70 -15.33 -16.41 -8.58
N LYS A 71 -15.15 -17.59 -8.00
CA LYS A 71 -16.22 -18.57 -7.80
C LYS A 71 -17.18 -18.11 -6.70
N ASP A 72 -18.47 -18.33 -6.93
CA ASP A 72 -19.54 -18.02 -5.98
C ASP A 72 -20.12 -19.28 -5.33
N ASP A 73 -19.57 -20.45 -5.69
CA ASP A 73 -19.85 -21.75 -5.09
C ASP A 73 -18.65 -22.70 -5.25
N LEU A 74 -18.61 -23.77 -4.47
CA LEU A 74 -17.59 -24.80 -4.50
C LEU A 74 -18.22 -26.18 -4.49
N THR A 75 -17.85 -27.01 -5.45
CA THR A 75 -18.15 -28.45 -5.46
C THR A 75 -17.04 -29.23 -4.74
N GLU A 76 -17.27 -30.52 -4.44
CA GLU A 76 -16.21 -31.39 -3.90
C GLU A 76 -15.04 -31.50 -4.90
N TYR A 77 -15.34 -31.58 -6.21
CA TYR A 77 -14.34 -31.61 -7.27
C TYR A 77 -13.44 -30.33 -7.24
N ASP A 78 -14.02 -29.17 -6.97
CA ASP A 78 -13.25 -27.92 -6.83
C ASP A 78 -12.28 -27.99 -5.65
N LEU A 79 -12.70 -28.58 -4.53
CA LEU A 79 -11.86 -28.75 -3.34
C LEU A 79 -10.69 -29.71 -3.60
N GLU A 80 -10.94 -30.83 -4.30
CA GLU A 80 -9.92 -31.78 -4.72
C GLU A 80 -8.91 -31.13 -5.69
N ASP A 81 -9.41 -30.35 -6.67
CA ASP A 81 -8.55 -29.55 -7.58
C ASP A 81 -7.66 -28.56 -6.84
N LEU A 82 -8.20 -27.88 -5.82
CA LEU A 82 -7.43 -26.98 -4.98
C LEU A 82 -6.37 -27.73 -4.15
N GLU A 83 -6.71 -28.90 -3.59
CA GLU A 83 -5.78 -29.74 -2.83
C GLU A 83 -4.65 -30.28 -3.70
N SER A 84 -4.92 -30.61 -4.98
CA SER A 84 -3.91 -31.06 -5.94
C SER A 84 -2.82 -30.01 -6.21
N LYS A 85 -3.11 -28.74 -5.97
CA LYS A 85 -2.17 -27.62 -6.15
C LYS A 85 -1.21 -27.51 -4.98
N LYS A 86 -0.09 -28.19 -5.06
CA LYS A 86 0.92 -28.26 -4.00
C LYS A 86 1.21 -26.91 -3.32
N TYR A 87 1.36 -25.82 -4.09
CA TYR A 87 1.65 -24.49 -3.54
C TYR A 87 0.54 -23.95 -2.64
N LEU A 88 -0.72 -24.32 -2.93
CA LEU A 88 -1.87 -23.89 -2.15
C LEU A 88 -2.00 -24.75 -0.88
N TYR A 89 -1.83 -26.06 -1.01
CA TYR A 89 -1.76 -26.97 0.13
C TYR A 89 -0.66 -26.55 1.12
N ASP A 90 0.57 -26.33 0.64
CA ASP A 90 1.71 -25.92 1.46
C ASP A 90 1.44 -24.57 2.16
N ARG A 91 0.81 -23.62 1.45
CA ARG A 91 0.41 -22.33 2.02
C ARG A 91 -0.53 -22.50 3.21
N PHE A 92 -1.65 -23.20 3.04
CA PHE A 92 -2.60 -23.43 4.13
C PHE A 92 -1.98 -24.21 5.29
N LYS A 93 -1.21 -25.25 4.98
CA LYS A 93 -0.51 -26.08 5.97
C LYS A 93 0.40 -25.23 6.86
N ASN A 94 1.15 -24.30 6.29
CA ASN A 94 2.15 -23.50 6.99
C ASN A 94 1.60 -22.22 7.63
N THR A 95 0.39 -21.79 7.25
CA THR A 95 -0.21 -20.56 7.81
C THR A 95 -0.89 -20.87 9.14
N ASP A 96 -0.51 -20.13 10.19
CA ASP A 96 -1.09 -20.26 11.52
C ASP A 96 -2.01 -19.10 11.88
N VAL A 97 -1.81 -17.94 11.26
CA VAL A 97 -2.61 -16.73 11.45
C VAL A 97 -3.05 -16.20 10.10
N LEU A 98 -4.35 -15.99 9.92
CA LEU A 98 -4.92 -15.37 8.71
C LEU A 98 -5.55 -14.02 9.03
N ILE A 99 -5.09 -12.98 8.35
CA ILE A 99 -5.59 -11.61 8.47
C ILE A 99 -6.38 -11.28 7.21
N ILE A 100 -7.62 -10.80 7.38
CA ILE A 100 -8.49 -10.33 6.28
C ILE A 100 -8.88 -8.87 6.56
N ASP A 101 -8.23 -7.93 5.90
CA ASP A 101 -8.54 -6.49 6.02
C ASP A 101 -9.66 -6.06 5.06
N GLU A 102 -10.27 -4.91 5.34
CA GLU A 102 -11.43 -4.36 4.60
C GLU A 102 -12.58 -5.38 4.44
N ILE A 103 -12.89 -6.10 5.53
CA ILE A 103 -13.87 -7.21 5.53
C ILE A 103 -15.28 -6.74 5.14
N SER A 104 -15.61 -5.44 5.27
CA SER A 104 -16.90 -4.86 4.87
C SER A 104 -17.21 -5.04 3.39
N MET A 105 -16.18 -5.17 2.54
CA MET A 105 -16.32 -5.36 1.10
C MET A 105 -16.33 -6.83 0.68
N LEU A 106 -16.25 -7.77 1.63
CA LEU A 106 -16.33 -9.20 1.35
C LEU A 106 -17.77 -9.70 1.52
N HIS A 107 -18.29 -10.42 0.52
CA HIS A 107 -19.61 -11.04 0.60
C HIS A 107 -19.64 -12.15 1.67
N HIS A 108 -20.77 -12.27 2.39
CA HIS A 108 -20.96 -13.29 3.42
C HIS A 108 -20.64 -14.71 2.94
N PHE A 109 -21.19 -15.11 1.79
CA PHE A 109 -20.96 -16.46 1.23
C PHE A 109 -19.50 -16.72 0.84
N ARG A 110 -18.75 -15.68 0.44
CA ARG A 110 -17.32 -15.82 0.12
C ARG A 110 -16.48 -16.08 1.36
N LEU A 111 -16.86 -15.52 2.51
CA LEU A 111 -16.22 -15.84 3.78
C LEU A 111 -16.46 -17.31 4.14
N ASP A 112 -17.70 -17.82 3.94
CA ASP A 112 -18.03 -19.24 4.15
C ASP A 112 -17.27 -20.17 3.21
N LEU A 113 -17.11 -19.80 1.93
CA LEU A 113 -16.33 -20.58 0.97
C LEU A 113 -14.84 -20.63 1.31
N VAL A 114 -14.24 -19.51 1.74
CA VAL A 114 -12.84 -19.48 2.17
C VAL A 114 -12.63 -20.34 3.41
N GLU A 115 -13.55 -20.32 4.35
CA GLU A 115 -13.53 -21.16 5.54
C GLU A 115 -13.60 -22.66 5.17
N ARG A 116 -14.49 -23.03 4.24
CA ARG A 116 -14.60 -24.39 3.74
C ARG A 116 -13.32 -24.87 3.07
N ILE A 117 -12.67 -24.05 2.25
CA ILE A 117 -11.36 -24.35 1.66
C ILE A 117 -10.32 -24.55 2.76
N ALA A 118 -10.29 -23.68 3.78
CA ALA A 118 -9.32 -23.77 4.86
C ALA A 118 -9.44 -25.07 5.66
N ARG A 119 -10.66 -25.46 6.05
CA ARG A 119 -10.90 -26.75 6.73
C ARG A 119 -10.45 -27.95 5.88
N HIS A 120 -10.79 -27.94 4.60
CA HIS A 120 -10.43 -29.02 3.69
C HIS A 120 -8.91 -29.15 3.54
N LEU A 121 -8.21 -28.05 3.20
CA LEU A 121 -6.77 -28.09 2.94
C LEU A 121 -5.92 -28.30 4.20
N LYS A 122 -6.38 -27.83 5.37
CA LYS A 122 -5.72 -28.12 6.65
C LYS A 122 -6.13 -29.47 7.25
N ARG A 123 -7.11 -30.16 6.64
CA ARG A 123 -7.67 -31.43 7.14
C ARG A 123 -8.08 -31.33 8.61
N ASN A 124 -8.65 -30.21 9.01
CA ASN A 124 -9.05 -29.91 10.39
C ASN A 124 -10.45 -29.28 10.38
N GLN A 125 -11.36 -29.84 11.20
CA GLN A 125 -12.77 -29.44 11.23
C GLN A 125 -13.04 -28.18 12.09
N LEU A 126 -12.05 -27.66 12.80
CA LEU A 126 -12.16 -26.37 13.49
C LEU A 126 -12.35 -25.23 12.46
N PRO A 127 -13.01 -24.14 12.82
CA PRO A 127 -13.16 -22.99 11.94
C PRO A 127 -11.82 -22.58 11.32
N PHE A 128 -11.80 -22.37 10.00
CA PHE A 128 -10.59 -22.08 9.21
C PHE A 128 -9.46 -23.10 9.42
N GLY A 129 -9.77 -24.34 9.75
CA GLY A 129 -8.75 -25.37 10.01
C GLY A 129 -7.90 -25.09 11.25
N GLY A 130 -8.42 -24.33 12.22
CA GLY A 130 -7.76 -24.02 13.51
C GLY A 130 -6.71 -22.89 13.41
N MET A 131 -6.66 -22.14 12.34
CA MET A 131 -5.89 -20.89 12.27
C MET A 131 -6.50 -19.82 13.19
N GLN A 132 -5.68 -18.94 13.74
CA GLN A 132 -6.17 -17.70 14.32
C GLN A 132 -6.65 -16.77 13.19
N ILE A 133 -7.86 -16.22 13.33
CA ILE A 133 -8.49 -15.37 12.33
C ILE A 133 -8.60 -13.94 12.84
N ILE A 134 -8.03 -13.02 12.08
CA ILE A 134 -8.13 -11.57 12.35
C ILE A 134 -8.90 -10.91 11.21
N LEU A 135 -10.13 -10.52 11.49
CA LEU A 135 -10.97 -9.74 10.60
C LEU A 135 -10.81 -8.27 10.95
N CYS A 136 -10.69 -7.42 9.93
CA CYS A 136 -10.53 -5.98 10.13
C CYS A 136 -11.37 -5.19 9.13
N GLY A 137 -12.06 -4.15 9.60
CA GLY A 137 -12.85 -3.29 8.72
C GLY A 137 -13.82 -2.37 9.45
N ASP A 138 -14.62 -1.65 8.69
CA ASP A 138 -15.63 -0.72 9.15
C ASP A 138 -16.88 -0.88 8.27
N PHE A 139 -17.96 -1.45 8.81
CA PHE A 139 -19.19 -1.71 8.05
C PHE A 139 -19.97 -0.44 7.68
N PHE A 140 -19.65 0.71 8.25
CA PHE A 140 -20.17 1.99 7.78
C PHE A 140 -19.50 2.46 6.47
N GLN A 141 -18.43 1.81 6.05
CA GLN A 141 -17.80 2.06 4.76
C GLN A 141 -18.53 1.29 3.65
N LEU A 142 -17.88 1.17 2.48
CA LEU A 142 -18.55 0.61 1.32
C LEU A 142 -18.94 -0.86 1.52
N PRO A 143 -20.18 -1.23 1.16
CA PRO A 143 -20.63 -2.60 1.16
C PRO A 143 -19.98 -3.40 0.02
N PRO A 144 -20.12 -4.75 0.03
CA PRO A 144 -19.76 -5.57 -1.11
C PRO A 144 -20.55 -5.15 -2.35
N VAL A 145 -19.90 -5.13 -3.51
CA VAL A 145 -20.55 -4.79 -4.79
C VAL A 145 -21.00 -6.06 -5.47
N SER A 146 -22.32 -6.23 -5.67
CA SER A 146 -22.89 -7.31 -6.47
C SER A 146 -22.87 -6.97 -7.95
N ARG A 147 -22.52 -7.95 -8.78
CA ARG A 147 -22.71 -7.86 -10.22
C ARG A 147 -24.11 -8.36 -10.58
N MET A 148 -24.61 -7.88 -11.72
CA MET A 148 -25.88 -8.36 -12.24
C MET A 148 -25.83 -9.89 -12.43
N GLY A 149 -26.74 -10.64 -11.74
CA GLY A 149 -26.76 -12.12 -11.76
C GLY A 149 -25.98 -12.83 -10.64
N GLU A 150 -25.26 -12.09 -9.78
CA GLU A 150 -24.65 -12.67 -8.57
C GLU A 150 -25.70 -12.91 -7.46
N LYS A 151 -25.35 -13.81 -6.51
CA LYS A 151 -26.15 -14.02 -5.28
C LYS A 151 -26.35 -12.69 -4.55
N GLU A 152 -27.48 -12.56 -3.86
CA GLU A 152 -27.78 -11.35 -3.07
C GLU A 152 -26.63 -11.02 -2.13
N SER A 153 -26.23 -9.75 -2.17
CA SER A 153 -25.06 -9.26 -1.46
C SER A 153 -25.42 -8.90 -0.03
N HIS A 154 -24.84 -9.65 0.91
CA HIS A 154 -24.90 -9.30 2.32
C HIS A 154 -23.49 -9.11 2.88
N PHE A 155 -23.36 -8.28 3.92
CA PHE A 155 -22.11 -8.12 4.64
C PHE A 155 -21.61 -9.44 5.24
N SER A 156 -20.31 -9.56 5.39
CA SER A 156 -19.64 -10.76 5.90
C SER A 156 -20.09 -11.17 7.32
N TYR A 157 -20.55 -10.25 8.16
CA TYR A 157 -21.10 -10.58 9.49
C TYR A 157 -22.41 -11.40 9.44
N LYS A 158 -23.07 -11.48 8.27
CA LYS A 158 -24.23 -12.36 8.05
C LYS A 158 -23.85 -13.80 7.70
N SER A 159 -22.55 -14.13 7.54
CA SER A 159 -22.10 -15.48 7.23
C SER A 159 -22.26 -16.43 8.42
N GLU A 160 -22.42 -17.71 8.13
CA GLU A 160 -22.42 -18.74 9.15
C GLU A 160 -21.04 -18.89 9.82
N THR A 161 -20.00 -18.65 9.06
CA THR A 161 -18.63 -18.65 9.55
C THR A 161 -18.41 -17.58 10.61
N TRP A 162 -18.89 -16.36 10.39
CA TRP A 162 -18.77 -15.27 11.36
C TRP A 162 -19.34 -15.65 12.73
N LYS A 163 -20.53 -16.26 12.73
CA LYS A 163 -21.22 -16.70 13.96
C LYS A 163 -20.44 -17.79 14.72
N LYS A 164 -19.66 -18.61 14.01
CA LYS A 164 -18.92 -19.76 14.59
C LYS A 164 -17.51 -19.39 15.07
N LEU A 165 -17.01 -18.20 14.72
CA LEU A 165 -15.60 -17.82 14.98
C LEU A 165 -15.30 -17.46 16.43
N ASP A 166 -16.31 -17.23 17.29
CA ASP A 166 -16.12 -16.75 18.66
C ASP A 166 -15.14 -15.58 18.73
N LEU A 167 -15.48 -14.49 18.02
CA LEU A 167 -14.62 -13.34 17.81
C LEU A 167 -14.56 -12.47 19.08
N LYS A 168 -13.37 -12.14 19.54
CA LYS A 168 -13.12 -11.02 20.44
C LYS A 168 -13.24 -9.71 19.65
N ILE A 169 -14.04 -8.78 20.16
CA ILE A 169 -14.34 -7.52 19.48
C ILE A 169 -13.39 -6.42 19.96
N CYS A 170 -12.54 -5.96 19.06
CA CYS A 170 -11.60 -4.87 19.30
C CYS A 170 -12.14 -3.58 18.65
N TYR A 171 -13.07 -2.88 19.32
CA TYR A 171 -13.60 -1.61 18.86
C TYR A 171 -12.66 -0.46 19.27
N LEU A 172 -11.91 0.10 18.29
CA LEU A 172 -10.94 1.17 18.53
C LEU A 172 -11.63 2.53 18.61
N GLU A 173 -11.47 3.19 19.75
CA GLU A 173 -12.09 4.49 20.07
C GLU A 173 -11.18 5.68 19.73
N GLU A 174 -9.86 5.43 19.60
CA GLU A 174 -8.85 6.44 19.33
C GLU A 174 -8.96 6.99 17.90
N GLN A 175 -8.61 8.27 17.71
CA GLN A 175 -8.63 8.96 16.42
C GLN A 175 -7.25 9.55 16.11
N PHE A 176 -6.65 9.12 15.00
CA PHE A 176 -5.31 9.56 14.60
C PHE A 176 -5.30 10.35 13.28
N ARG A 177 -6.34 10.23 12.46
CA ARG A 177 -6.41 10.87 11.14
C ARG A 177 -6.86 12.32 11.23
N HIS A 178 -7.92 12.56 12.00
CA HIS A 178 -8.55 13.86 12.10
C HIS A 178 -8.16 14.51 13.44
N LYS A 179 -7.67 15.76 13.36
CA LYS A 179 -7.35 16.60 14.53
C LYS A 179 -8.36 17.74 14.71
N ASP A 180 -9.37 17.80 13.82
CA ASP A 180 -10.42 18.81 13.80
C ASP A 180 -11.65 18.24 14.50
N ASP A 181 -11.88 18.65 15.73
CA ASP A 181 -12.99 18.18 16.57
C ASP A 181 -14.37 18.43 15.94
N LYS A 182 -14.52 19.55 15.19
CA LYS A 182 -15.78 19.86 14.48
C LYS A 182 -16.01 18.84 13.37
N PHE A 183 -14.96 18.49 12.64
CA PHE A 183 -15.08 17.50 11.57
C PHE A 183 -15.31 16.09 12.10
N ILE A 184 -14.69 15.73 13.22
CA ILE A 184 -14.94 14.46 13.92
C ILE A 184 -16.41 14.38 14.35
N LYS A 185 -16.98 15.46 14.92
CA LYS A 185 -18.41 15.52 15.29
C LYS A 185 -19.33 15.31 14.08
N ILE A 186 -19.02 15.92 12.92
CA ILE A 186 -19.76 15.72 11.68
C ILE A 186 -19.75 14.25 11.26
N LEU A 187 -18.54 13.63 11.19
CA LEU A 187 -18.39 12.24 10.78
C LEU A 187 -19.12 11.27 11.73
N ASN A 188 -19.01 11.49 13.03
CA ASN A 188 -19.74 10.72 14.04
C ASN A 188 -21.26 10.92 13.96
N GLY A 189 -21.72 12.15 13.69
CA GLY A 189 -23.13 12.46 13.49
C GLY A 189 -23.71 11.74 12.27
N ILE A 190 -22.98 11.66 11.16
CA ILE A 190 -23.37 10.87 9.98
C ILE A 190 -23.42 9.39 10.34
N ARG A 191 -22.40 8.88 11.03
CA ARG A 191 -22.29 7.48 11.44
C ARG A 191 -23.43 7.04 12.39
N GLY A 192 -23.91 7.96 13.22
CA GLY A 192 -25.03 7.72 14.15
C GLY A 192 -26.40 8.11 13.59
N ASN A 193 -26.52 8.54 12.33
CA ASN A 193 -27.77 9.12 11.76
C ASN A 193 -28.37 10.24 12.64
N ASN A 194 -27.53 10.96 13.40
CA ASN A 194 -27.92 12.00 14.37
C ASN A 194 -27.13 13.30 14.17
N LEU A 195 -26.95 13.72 12.91
CA LEU A 195 -26.22 14.92 12.56
C LEU A 195 -26.93 16.15 13.15
N SER A 196 -26.24 16.89 14.05
CA SER A 196 -26.79 18.10 14.66
C SER A 196 -26.92 19.24 13.63
N GLU A 197 -27.83 20.20 13.92
CA GLU A 197 -27.98 21.41 13.07
C GLU A 197 -26.68 22.19 12.94
N GLU A 198 -25.89 22.29 14.02
CA GLU A 198 -24.59 22.93 14.00
C GLU A 198 -23.63 22.21 13.05
N SER A 199 -23.58 20.88 13.12
CA SER A 199 -22.75 20.03 12.23
C SER A 199 -23.18 20.18 10.77
N LEU A 200 -24.49 20.21 10.52
CA LEU A 200 -25.05 20.42 9.19
C LEU A 200 -24.72 21.81 8.65
N PHE A 201 -24.82 22.86 9.51
CA PHE A 201 -24.42 24.21 9.15
C PHE A 201 -22.93 24.29 8.79
N CYS A 202 -22.06 23.69 9.62
CA CYS A 202 -20.61 23.62 9.34
C CYS A 202 -20.33 22.89 8.03
N LEU A 203 -21.02 21.79 7.74
CA LEU A 203 -20.86 21.05 6.48
C LEU A 203 -21.35 21.88 5.28
N ASN A 204 -22.49 22.53 5.40
CA ASN A 204 -23.06 23.40 4.35
C ASN A 204 -22.19 24.62 4.07
N SER A 205 -21.44 25.14 5.05
CA SER A 205 -20.49 26.22 4.85
C SER A 205 -19.37 25.85 3.86
N ARG A 206 -19.21 24.57 3.57
CA ARG A 206 -18.24 24.05 2.58
C ARG A 206 -18.81 23.99 1.15
N ASN A 207 -20.08 24.35 0.94
CA ASN A 207 -20.67 24.42 -0.39
C ASN A 207 -19.96 25.49 -1.23
N ASN A 208 -19.33 25.04 -2.35
CA ASN A 208 -18.53 25.87 -3.25
C ASN A 208 -17.45 26.71 -2.53
N ALA A 209 -17.04 26.30 -1.33
CA ALA A 209 -16.08 27.07 -0.54
C ALA A 209 -14.72 27.17 -1.23
N CYS A 210 -14.10 28.33 -1.13
CA CYS A 210 -12.71 28.51 -1.51
C CYS A 210 -11.81 27.75 -0.55
N LEU A 211 -10.88 26.97 -1.09
CA LEU A 211 -9.80 26.35 -0.34
C LEU A 211 -8.66 27.35 -0.14
N LYS A 212 -7.74 27.05 0.77
CA LYS A 212 -6.55 27.90 0.98
C LYS A 212 -5.82 28.15 -0.35
N GLU A 213 -5.28 29.36 -0.53
CA GLU A 213 -4.52 29.74 -1.72
C GLU A 213 -3.42 28.70 -2.04
N GLY A 214 -3.35 28.31 -3.32
CA GLY A 214 -2.35 27.34 -3.79
C GLY A 214 -2.73 25.87 -3.61
N ILE A 215 -3.84 25.54 -2.93
CA ILE A 215 -4.33 24.16 -2.80
C ILE A 215 -5.46 23.93 -3.80
N GLU A 216 -5.17 23.14 -4.82
CA GLU A 216 -6.18 22.69 -5.77
C GLU A 216 -6.68 21.29 -5.36
N PRO A 217 -8.00 21.10 -5.13
CA PRO A 217 -8.55 19.84 -4.63
C PRO A 217 -8.51 18.73 -5.67
N THR A 218 -8.41 17.49 -5.20
CA THR A 218 -8.69 16.31 -6.01
C THR A 218 -10.20 16.12 -6.13
N LYS A 219 -10.70 15.96 -7.36
CA LYS A 219 -12.11 15.64 -7.62
C LYS A 219 -12.40 14.20 -7.24
N LEU A 220 -13.29 14.01 -6.27
CA LEU A 220 -13.68 12.71 -5.79
C LEU A 220 -15.02 12.30 -6.42
N HIS A 221 -15.00 11.25 -7.25
CA HIS A 221 -16.18 10.77 -7.96
C HIS A 221 -16.82 9.58 -7.25
N THR A 222 -18.12 9.66 -7.03
CA THR A 222 -18.93 8.60 -6.40
C THR A 222 -19.30 7.48 -7.37
N HIS A 223 -19.27 7.75 -8.68
CA HIS A 223 -19.64 6.81 -9.73
C HIS A 223 -18.42 6.38 -10.55
N ASN A 224 -18.55 5.29 -11.32
CA ASN A 224 -17.55 4.81 -12.28
C ASN A 224 -17.45 5.73 -13.51
N ILE A 225 -17.01 6.96 -13.29
CA ILE A 225 -16.56 7.85 -14.37
C ILE A 225 -15.14 7.42 -14.75
N ASN A 226 -14.80 7.51 -16.01
CA ASN A 226 -13.43 7.24 -16.44
C ASN A 226 -12.48 8.34 -15.93
N VAL A 227 -12.07 8.18 -14.68
CA VAL A 227 -11.16 9.09 -13.97
C VAL A 227 -9.83 9.23 -14.71
N ASP A 228 -9.39 8.17 -15.36
CA ASP A 228 -8.12 8.18 -16.09
C ASP A 228 -8.22 9.10 -17.31
N THR A 229 -9.37 9.12 -18.02
CA THR A 229 -9.63 10.10 -19.11
C THR A 229 -9.62 11.55 -18.59
N ILE A 230 -10.20 11.82 -17.42
CA ILE A 230 -10.17 13.17 -16.82
C ILE A 230 -8.73 13.58 -16.55
N ASN A 231 -7.96 12.70 -15.90
CA ASN A 231 -6.56 12.95 -15.57
C ASN A 231 -5.70 13.16 -16.83
N ASP A 232 -5.88 12.34 -17.86
CA ASP A 232 -5.16 12.49 -19.14
C ASP A 232 -5.55 13.78 -19.87
N THR A 233 -6.83 14.18 -19.84
CA THR A 233 -7.30 15.43 -20.41
C THR A 233 -6.64 16.63 -19.74
N GLU A 234 -6.61 16.65 -18.41
CA GLU A 234 -5.96 17.72 -17.64
C GLU A 234 -4.44 17.75 -17.87
N LEU A 235 -3.78 16.58 -17.94
CA LEU A 235 -2.36 16.48 -18.27
C LEU A 235 -2.07 17.06 -19.67
N ASN A 236 -2.93 16.79 -20.64
CA ASN A 236 -2.75 17.27 -22.03
C ASN A 236 -2.90 18.78 -22.16
N LYS A 237 -3.70 19.44 -21.30
CA LYS A 237 -3.82 20.92 -21.26
C LYS A 237 -2.53 21.61 -20.83
N LEU A 238 -1.65 20.92 -20.08
CA LEU A 238 -0.38 21.50 -19.67
C LEU A 238 0.57 21.61 -20.86
N SER A 239 1.30 22.72 -20.94
CA SER A 239 2.39 22.92 -21.89
C SER A 239 3.63 22.10 -21.50
N GLY A 240 4.53 21.86 -22.45
CA GLY A 240 5.82 21.21 -22.23
C GLY A 240 5.87 19.72 -22.57
N GLN A 241 7.06 19.16 -22.44
CA GLN A 241 7.38 17.78 -22.79
C GLN A 241 6.74 16.77 -21.81
N ILE A 242 6.19 15.69 -22.36
CA ILE A 242 5.72 14.54 -21.58
C ILE A 242 6.92 13.62 -21.26
N PHE A 243 7.06 13.28 -19.99
CA PHE A 243 7.96 12.22 -19.51
C PHE A 243 7.13 10.99 -19.16
N ALA A 244 7.55 9.82 -19.66
CA ALA A 244 6.87 8.57 -19.46
C ALA A 244 7.79 7.59 -18.71
N TYR A 245 7.44 7.25 -17.48
CA TYR A 245 8.17 6.32 -16.64
C TYR A 245 7.46 4.98 -16.65
N LYS A 246 8.12 3.98 -17.24
CA LYS A 246 7.58 2.62 -17.33
C LYS A 246 7.81 1.87 -16.03
N MET A 247 6.80 1.10 -15.62
CA MET A 247 6.89 0.14 -14.52
C MET A 247 7.82 -1.00 -14.91
N GLU A 248 8.66 -1.40 -13.99
CA GLU A 248 9.49 -2.60 -14.11
C GLU A 248 8.79 -3.73 -13.36
N ASP A 249 8.89 -4.95 -13.86
CA ASP A 249 8.27 -6.10 -13.23
C ASP A 249 9.20 -7.33 -13.22
N LYS A 250 9.00 -8.20 -12.21
CA LYS A 250 9.73 -9.47 -12.06
C LYS A 250 8.84 -10.50 -11.36
N GLY A 251 8.83 -11.73 -11.86
CA GLY A 251 8.09 -12.85 -11.27
C GLY A 251 7.19 -13.55 -12.26
N ARG A 252 6.29 -14.41 -11.75
CA ARG A 252 5.32 -15.13 -12.59
C ARG A 252 4.29 -14.15 -13.16
N LYS A 253 4.03 -14.22 -14.48
CA LYS A 253 3.15 -13.31 -15.20
C LYS A 253 1.78 -13.10 -14.51
N ALA A 254 1.10 -14.18 -14.10
CA ALA A 254 -0.20 -14.08 -13.43
C ALA A 254 -0.15 -13.27 -12.11
N LEU A 255 0.92 -13.40 -11.32
CA LEU A 255 1.12 -12.65 -10.08
C LEU A 255 1.51 -11.20 -10.36
N VAL A 256 2.32 -10.96 -11.38
CA VAL A 256 2.67 -9.61 -11.85
C VAL A 256 1.41 -8.89 -12.32
N ASP A 257 0.57 -9.52 -13.14
CA ASP A 257 -0.68 -8.95 -13.63
C ASP A 257 -1.66 -8.65 -12.48
N ALA A 258 -1.71 -9.51 -11.46
CA ALA A 258 -2.48 -9.27 -10.24
C ALA A 258 -1.95 -8.05 -9.46
N LEU A 259 -0.61 -7.92 -9.30
CA LEU A 259 0.00 -6.74 -8.69
C LEU A 259 -0.30 -5.46 -9.46
N LYS A 260 -0.18 -5.48 -10.79
CA LYS A 260 -0.47 -4.32 -11.65
C LYS A 260 -1.93 -3.86 -11.52
N LYS A 261 -2.87 -4.80 -11.47
CA LYS A 261 -4.30 -4.49 -11.28
C LYS A 261 -4.61 -3.91 -9.89
N SER A 262 -3.89 -4.34 -8.88
CA SER A 262 -4.09 -3.91 -7.49
C SER A 262 -3.24 -2.69 -7.10
N CYS A 263 -2.22 -2.34 -7.87
CA CYS A 263 -1.38 -1.18 -7.63
C CYS A 263 -2.07 0.10 -8.13
N LEU A 264 -2.02 1.14 -7.31
CA LEU A 264 -2.54 2.47 -7.69
C LEU A 264 -1.60 3.24 -8.61
N ALA A 265 -0.29 2.92 -8.61
CA ALA A 265 0.66 3.51 -9.54
C ALA A 265 0.43 2.94 -10.95
N PRO A 266 0.37 3.78 -11.99
CA PRO A 266 0.09 3.32 -13.35
C PRO A 266 1.30 2.57 -13.95
N GLU A 267 1.04 1.63 -14.87
CA GLU A 267 2.09 0.92 -15.60
C GLU A 267 3.01 1.88 -16.37
N VAL A 268 2.42 2.93 -16.93
CA VAL A 268 3.15 4.03 -17.57
C VAL A 268 2.74 5.33 -16.90
N LEU A 269 3.59 5.84 -16.02
CA LEU A 269 3.38 7.12 -15.36
C LEU A 269 3.80 8.25 -16.31
N ARG A 270 2.81 8.98 -16.84
CA ARG A 270 3.02 10.14 -17.72
C ARG A 270 2.94 11.42 -16.91
N LEU A 271 3.97 12.24 -16.96
CA LEU A 271 4.04 13.51 -16.23
C LEU A 271 4.52 14.65 -17.14
N LYS A 272 4.07 15.86 -16.79
CA LYS A 272 4.61 17.13 -17.29
C LYS A 272 4.92 18.03 -16.09
N LYS A 273 5.77 19.02 -16.28
CA LYS A 273 5.90 20.12 -15.30
C LYS A 273 4.54 20.76 -15.06
N GLY A 274 4.16 20.96 -13.81
CA GLY A 274 2.85 21.47 -13.41
C GLY A 274 1.79 20.38 -13.17
N ALA A 275 2.06 19.10 -13.48
CA ALA A 275 1.11 18.03 -13.26
C ALA A 275 0.80 17.87 -11.76
N ARG A 276 -0.48 17.66 -11.45
CA ARG A 276 -0.92 17.30 -10.12
C ARG A 276 -0.76 15.82 -9.90
N VAL A 277 -0.16 15.47 -8.79
CA VAL A 277 0.10 14.07 -8.42
C VAL A 277 -0.28 13.83 -6.96
N MET A 278 -0.56 12.57 -6.66
CA MET A 278 -0.62 12.08 -5.29
C MET A 278 0.35 10.92 -5.10
N PHE A 279 0.88 10.81 -3.89
CA PHE A 279 1.63 9.65 -3.47
C PHE A 279 0.69 8.48 -3.19
N VAL A 280 1.09 7.28 -3.61
CA VAL A 280 0.26 6.06 -3.48
C VAL A 280 0.92 5.00 -2.58
N LYS A 281 1.88 5.43 -1.77
CA LYS A 281 2.55 4.61 -0.76
C LYS A 281 3.02 5.50 0.38
N ASN A 282 3.15 4.92 1.59
CA ASN A 282 3.67 5.63 2.75
C ASN A 282 5.21 5.62 2.74
N ASN A 283 5.80 6.78 3.00
CA ASN A 283 7.21 6.94 3.37
C ASN A 283 7.33 8.15 4.32
N PHE A 284 7.18 7.86 5.61
CA PHE A 284 7.17 8.90 6.64
C PHE A 284 8.55 9.54 6.83
N GLU A 285 9.63 8.83 6.52
CA GLU A 285 11.01 9.34 6.59
C GLU A 285 11.23 10.45 5.55
N GLU A 286 10.74 10.25 4.33
CA GLU A 286 10.73 11.27 3.29
C GLU A 286 9.63 12.33 3.47
N GLY A 287 8.68 12.10 4.37
CA GLY A 287 7.62 13.04 4.75
C GLY A 287 6.38 13.00 3.87
N TYR A 288 6.06 11.85 3.27
CA TYR A 288 4.79 11.66 2.56
C TYR A 288 4.07 10.38 2.98
N ALA A 289 2.78 10.39 2.81
CA ALA A 289 1.89 9.25 3.03
C ALA A 289 0.99 9.02 1.82
N ASN A 290 0.33 7.88 1.77
CA ASN A 290 -0.67 7.58 0.75
C ASN A 290 -1.79 8.63 0.76
N GLY A 291 -2.01 9.28 -0.41
CA GLY A 291 -2.94 10.39 -0.58
C GLY A 291 -2.31 11.79 -0.40
N THR A 292 -1.03 11.90 -0.03
CA THR A 292 -0.33 13.20 0.01
C THR A 292 -0.29 13.80 -1.39
N LEU A 293 -0.78 15.04 -1.51
CA LEU A 293 -0.86 15.77 -2.77
C LEU A 293 0.42 16.58 -3.04
N GLY A 294 0.74 16.73 -4.31
CA GLY A 294 1.84 17.56 -4.76
C GLY A 294 1.72 18.00 -6.21
N LYS A 295 2.58 18.94 -6.59
CA LYS A 295 2.71 19.46 -7.94
C LYS A 295 4.11 19.14 -8.48
N VAL A 296 4.17 18.59 -9.67
CA VAL A 296 5.45 18.31 -10.35
C VAL A 296 6.09 19.63 -10.75
N ILE A 297 7.27 19.91 -10.21
CA ILE A 297 8.05 21.13 -10.51
C ILE A 297 9.10 20.91 -11.59
N GLU A 298 9.58 19.67 -11.72
CA GLU A 298 10.57 19.27 -12.71
C GLU A 298 10.36 17.80 -13.10
N CYS A 299 10.58 17.47 -14.37
CA CYS A 299 10.68 16.10 -14.86
C CYS A 299 12.01 15.90 -15.57
N SER A 300 12.65 14.77 -15.33
CA SER A 300 13.88 14.36 -16.02
C SER A 300 13.86 12.86 -16.29
N ASN A 301 14.82 12.36 -17.05
CA ASN A 301 14.98 10.91 -17.24
C ASN A 301 15.32 10.17 -15.93
N TYR A 302 15.78 10.88 -14.90
CA TYR A 302 16.13 10.34 -13.58
C TYR A 302 14.98 10.35 -12.59
N GLY A 303 13.84 10.96 -12.96
CA GLY A 303 12.63 11.01 -12.16
C GLY A 303 12.03 12.40 -12.04
N PRO A 304 10.85 12.48 -11.42
CA PRO A 304 10.17 13.73 -11.15
C PRO A 304 10.63 14.36 -9.84
N LYS A 305 10.60 15.71 -9.75
CA LYS A 305 10.61 16.45 -8.49
C LYS A 305 9.22 16.98 -8.21
N VAL A 306 8.75 16.78 -6.99
CA VAL A 306 7.39 17.09 -6.58
C VAL A 306 7.43 18.06 -5.39
N MET A 307 6.74 19.17 -5.50
CA MET A 307 6.50 20.07 -4.39
C MET A 307 5.17 19.68 -3.72
N LEU A 308 5.23 19.32 -2.45
CA LEU A 308 4.05 19.00 -1.64
C LEU A 308 3.23 20.24 -1.32
N THR A 309 1.98 20.06 -0.90
CA THR A 309 1.11 21.13 -0.39
C THR A 309 1.70 21.86 0.82
N SER A 310 2.60 21.22 1.56
CA SER A 310 3.37 21.83 2.67
C SER A 310 4.53 22.74 2.21
N GLY A 311 4.80 22.82 0.90
CA GLY A 311 5.96 23.51 0.34
C GLY A 311 7.26 22.69 0.31
N LYS A 312 7.30 21.50 0.95
CA LYS A 312 8.46 20.61 0.90
C LYS A 312 8.64 20.05 -0.51
N ILE A 313 9.88 20.05 -1.01
CA ILE A 313 10.23 19.45 -2.30
C ILE A 313 10.79 18.04 -2.05
N ILE A 314 10.27 17.06 -2.80
CA ILE A 314 10.67 15.66 -2.75
C ILE A 314 11.05 15.19 -4.14
N THR A 315 12.13 14.43 -4.23
CA THR A 315 12.51 13.65 -5.42
C THR A 315 12.23 12.19 -5.09
N PRO A 316 11.01 11.68 -5.36
CA PRO A 316 10.65 10.33 -4.95
C PRO A 316 11.49 9.30 -5.70
N GLU A 317 11.90 8.26 -4.99
CA GLU A 317 12.51 7.09 -5.60
C GLU A 317 11.45 6.10 -6.09
N LYS A 318 11.83 5.23 -7.03
CA LYS A 318 11.01 4.08 -7.40
C LYS A 318 10.89 3.13 -6.20
N VAL A 319 9.70 2.65 -5.93
CA VAL A 319 9.39 1.73 -4.84
C VAL A 319 8.88 0.40 -5.38
N ASN A 320 9.06 -0.64 -4.58
CA ASN A 320 8.62 -1.98 -4.92
C ASN A 320 7.27 -2.30 -4.29
N TRP A 321 6.35 -2.86 -5.06
CA TRP A 321 5.21 -3.63 -4.55
C TRP A 321 5.51 -5.10 -4.80
N VAL A 322 5.32 -5.92 -3.78
CA VAL A 322 5.71 -7.33 -3.81
C VAL A 322 4.55 -8.23 -3.39
N ILE A 323 4.49 -9.41 -3.99
CA ILE A 323 3.76 -10.55 -3.43
C ILE A 323 4.80 -11.44 -2.78
N GLU A 324 4.69 -11.57 -1.46
CA GLU A 324 5.49 -12.47 -0.65
C GLU A 324 4.64 -13.70 -0.27
N ASP A 325 5.22 -14.88 -0.38
CA ASP A 325 4.59 -16.16 -0.03
C ASP A 325 5.69 -17.07 0.50
N ASP A 326 5.49 -17.68 1.68
CA ASP A 326 6.51 -18.46 2.42
C ASP A 326 7.83 -17.70 2.61
N GLY A 327 7.77 -16.41 2.97
CA GLY A 327 8.96 -15.57 3.14
C GLY A 327 9.77 -15.31 1.85
N LYS A 328 9.25 -15.73 0.68
CA LYS A 328 9.89 -15.54 -0.62
C LYS A 328 9.09 -14.59 -1.50
N ILE A 329 9.77 -13.64 -2.11
CA ILE A 329 9.15 -12.75 -3.09
C ILE A 329 8.84 -13.54 -4.35
N LYS A 330 7.55 -13.68 -4.69
CA LYS A 330 7.06 -14.40 -5.87
C LYS A 330 6.85 -13.49 -7.09
N ALA A 331 6.51 -12.22 -6.83
CA ALA A 331 6.39 -11.19 -7.86
C ALA A 331 6.73 -9.82 -7.29
N THR A 332 7.28 -8.96 -8.12
CA THR A 332 7.63 -7.57 -7.80
C THR A 332 7.25 -6.68 -8.97
N ILE A 333 6.67 -5.54 -8.69
CA ILE A 333 6.58 -4.41 -9.61
C ILE A 333 7.28 -3.21 -8.99
N THR A 334 7.96 -2.41 -9.82
CA THR A 334 8.76 -1.27 -9.39
C THR A 334 8.33 -0.04 -10.18
N GLN A 335 7.88 1.01 -9.50
CA GLN A 335 7.46 2.27 -10.12
C GLN A 335 7.65 3.43 -9.14
N TYR A 336 7.62 4.66 -9.63
CA TYR A 336 7.46 5.83 -8.77
C TYR A 336 6.13 5.75 -8.03
N PRO A 337 6.08 6.04 -6.71
CA PRO A 337 4.86 5.94 -5.91
C PRO A 337 3.91 7.12 -6.18
N LEU A 338 3.66 7.42 -7.44
CA LEU A 338 2.89 8.56 -7.90
C LEU A 338 1.79 8.16 -8.88
N ARG A 339 0.70 8.91 -8.85
CA ARG A 339 -0.33 8.94 -9.89
C ARG A 339 -0.84 10.36 -10.10
N LEU A 340 -1.46 10.61 -11.26
CA LEU A 340 -2.19 11.86 -11.49
C LEU A 340 -3.35 12.01 -10.49
N ALA A 341 -3.60 13.23 -10.03
CA ALA A 341 -4.48 13.53 -8.91
C ALA A 341 -5.48 14.66 -9.16
N TRP A 342 -5.85 14.91 -10.40
CA TRP A 342 -6.99 15.80 -10.66
C TRP A 342 -8.32 15.16 -10.29
N ALA A 343 -8.43 13.84 -10.50
CA ALA A 343 -9.62 13.07 -10.14
C ALA A 343 -9.26 11.67 -9.63
N ILE A 344 -10.11 11.15 -8.72
CA ILE A 344 -10.06 9.78 -8.19
C ILE A 344 -11.48 9.31 -7.85
N THR A 345 -11.75 7.99 -7.82
CA THR A 345 -13.02 7.48 -7.34
C THR A 345 -13.01 7.26 -5.82
N VAL A 346 -14.18 7.34 -5.17
CA VAL A 346 -14.34 7.04 -3.75
C VAL A 346 -13.77 5.65 -3.42
N HIS A 347 -14.04 4.64 -4.24
CA HIS A 347 -13.51 3.29 -4.06
C HIS A 347 -11.97 3.24 -4.08
N LYS A 348 -11.33 3.90 -5.05
CA LYS A 348 -9.86 3.94 -5.14
C LYS A 348 -9.21 4.81 -4.06
N SER A 349 -9.96 5.72 -3.43
CA SER A 349 -9.49 6.56 -2.32
C SER A 349 -9.59 5.88 -0.96
N GLN A 350 -10.16 4.67 -0.87
CA GLN A 350 -10.28 3.93 0.37
C GLN A 350 -8.88 3.69 0.98
N GLY A 351 -8.76 3.82 2.30
CA GLY A 351 -7.47 3.78 2.99
C GLY A 351 -6.59 5.04 2.85
N MET A 352 -6.92 5.98 1.96
CA MET A 352 -6.16 7.23 1.78
C MET A 352 -6.59 8.34 2.74
N SER A 353 -5.70 9.32 2.93
CA SER A 353 -5.98 10.59 3.59
C SER A 353 -5.60 11.74 2.68
N LEU A 354 -6.58 12.49 2.19
CA LEU A 354 -6.41 13.55 1.22
C LEU A 354 -6.38 14.92 1.91
N ASP A 355 -5.47 15.78 1.50
CA ASP A 355 -5.33 17.14 2.06
C ASP A 355 -6.46 18.06 1.60
N ALA A 356 -6.91 17.91 0.33
CA ALA A 356 -7.99 18.69 -0.24
C ALA A 356 -8.83 17.87 -1.24
N VAL A 357 -10.14 17.97 -1.12
CA VAL A 357 -11.12 17.23 -1.92
C VAL A 357 -12.24 18.14 -2.40
N GLU A 358 -12.60 18.00 -3.68
CA GLU A 358 -13.84 18.50 -4.26
C GLU A 358 -14.75 17.31 -4.54
N VAL A 359 -15.97 17.32 -4.01
CA VAL A 359 -16.89 16.20 -4.18
C VAL A 359 -18.33 16.67 -4.39
N ASP A 360 -19.01 16.02 -5.32
CA ASP A 360 -20.47 16.15 -5.51
C ASP A 360 -21.16 14.91 -4.93
N LEU A 361 -21.90 15.10 -3.86
CA LEU A 361 -22.69 14.09 -3.17
C LEU A 361 -24.22 14.26 -3.42
N SER A 362 -24.61 15.17 -4.32
CA SER A 362 -26.03 15.44 -4.63
C SER A 362 -26.75 14.25 -5.27
N LYS A 363 -25.98 13.35 -5.91
CA LYS A 363 -26.48 12.16 -6.60
C LYS A 363 -26.08 10.86 -5.89
N SER A 364 -25.74 10.92 -4.60
CA SER A 364 -25.43 9.70 -3.84
C SER A 364 -26.68 8.84 -3.73
N PHE A 365 -26.58 7.61 -4.22
CA PHE A 365 -27.67 6.63 -4.21
C PHE A 365 -27.51 5.59 -3.10
N GLU A 366 -26.28 5.37 -2.63
CA GLU A 366 -25.92 4.41 -1.59
C GLU A 366 -25.74 5.13 -0.25
N ARG A 367 -26.43 4.64 0.80
CA ARG A 367 -26.19 5.08 2.18
C ARG A 367 -24.78 4.69 2.64
N GLY A 368 -24.09 5.58 3.37
CA GLY A 368 -22.71 5.41 3.79
C GLY A 368 -21.68 5.98 2.80
N MET A 369 -22.04 6.23 1.53
CA MET A 369 -21.09 6.77 0.53
C MET A 369 -20.57 8.15 0.93
N GLY A 370 -21.43 9.00 1.48
CA GLY A 370 -21.02 10.32 1.98
C GLY A 370 -20.03 10.20 3.15
N TYR A 371 -20.30 9.30 4.10
CA TYR A 371 -19.37 9.02 5.20
C TYR A 371 -17.99 8.60 4.66
N VAL A 372 -17.95 7.68 3.68
CA VAL A 372 -16.69 7.23 3.08
C VAL A 372 -15.97 8.38 2.39
N ALA A 373 -16.67 9.17 1.57
CA ALA A 373 -16.08 10.29 0.84
C ALA A 373 -15.53 11.37 1.78
N LEU A 374 -16.33 11.79 2.76
CA LEU A 374 -15.96 12.81 3.74
C LEU A 374 -14.81 12.35 4.63
N SER A 375 -14.81 11.09 5.07
CA SER A 375 -13.74 10.53 5.90
C SER A 375 -12.37 10.43 5.19
N ARG A 376 -12.30 10.68 3.88
CA ARG A 376 -11.01 10.76 3.14
C ARG A 376 -10.28 12.06 3.41
N VAL A 377 -10.99 13.14 3.73
CA VAL A 377 -10.40 14.47 3.95
C VAL A 377 -9.83 14.56 5.36
N ARG A 378 -8.68 15.21 5.52
CA ARG A 378 -8.03 15.35 6.83
C ARG A 378 -8.72 16.37 7.73
N THR A 379 -9.21 17.47 7.15
CA THR A 379 -9.83 18.58 7.88
C THR A 379 -11.05 19.08 7.12
N LEU A 380 -11.99 19.69 7.83
CA LEU A 380 -13.16 20.32 7.21
C LEU A 380 -12.77 21.42 6.21
N GLU A 381 -11.69 22.16 6.48
CA GLU A 381 -11.18 23.22 5.60
C GLU A 381 -10.68 22.69 4.24
N GLY A 382 -10.19 21.44 4.19
CA GLY A 382 -9.80 20.78 2.94
C GLY A 382 -10.96 20.28 2.10
N LEU A 383 -12.20 20.42 2.57
CA LEU A 383 -13.40 19.97 1.86
C LEU A 383 -14.02 21.09 1.04
N ARG A 384 -14.34 20.81 -0.23
CA ARG A 384 -15.20 21.61 -1.09
C ARG A 384 -16.34 20.75 -1.57
N LEU A 385 -17.55 21.06 -1.14
CA LEU A 385 -18.78 20.40 -1.61
C LEU A 385 -19.32 21.11 -2.84
N LEU A 386 -19.79 20.36 -3.83
CA LEU A 386 -20.55 20.87 -4.96
C LEU A 386 -22.06 20.67 -4.76
N GLY A 387 -22.42 19.68 -3.95
CA GLY A 387 -23.79 19.37 -3.55
C GLY A 387 -23.81 18.17 -2.62
N ILE A 388 -24.88 18.03 -1.85
CA ILE A 388 -25.09 16.91 -0.93
C ILE A 388 -26.59 16.58 -0.84
N ASN A 389 -26.93 15.31 -0.82
CA ASN A 389 -28.28 14.84 -0.60
C ASN A 389 -28.43 14.10 0.74
N LYS A 390 -29.66 13.78 1.12
CA LYS A 390 -29.97 13.09 2.37
C LYS A 390 -29.30 11.71 2.47
N ASN A 391 -29.29 10.93 1.38
CA ASN A 391 -28.66 9.60 1.37
C ASN A 391 -27.17 9.64 1.69
N ALA A 392 -26.46 10.71 1.30
CA ALA A 392 -25.06 10.89 1.62
C ALA A 392 -24.80 11.15 3.12
N LEU A 393 -25.79 11.66 3.83
CA LEU A 393 -25.74 11.97 5.27
C LEU A 393 -26.26 10.83 6.15
N GLU A 394 -26.77 9.77 5.55
CA GLU A 394 -27.34 8.63 6.26
C GLU A 394 -26.49 7.39 6.07
N VAL A 395 -26.51 6.52 7.06
CA VAL A 395 -25.94 5.17 7.02
C VAL A 395 -27.06 4.14 7.16
N ARG A 396 -26.74 2.88 6.89
CA ARG A 396 -27.72 1.79 6.94
C ARG A 396 -28.09 1.46 8.38
N GLU A 397 -29.38 1.31 8.66
CA GLU A 397 -29.91 1.00 10.00
C GLU A 397 -29.44 -0.36 10.53
N ASP A 398 -29.39 -1.39 9.65
CA ASP A 398 -28.91 -2.72 10.03
C ASP A 398 -27.42 -2.70 10.46
N VAL A 399 -26.62 -1.80 9.90
CA VAL A 399 -25.24 -1.58 10.32
C VAL A 399 -25.15 -0.84 11.64
N MET A 400 -26.05 0.12 11.89
CA MET A 400 -26.07 0.85 13.15
C MET A 400 -26.39 -0.08 14.33
N ILE A 401 -27.43 -0.91 14.20
CA ILE A 401 -27.80 -1.90 15.23
C ILE A 401 -26.62 -2.82 15.50
N PHE A 402 -26.00 -3.34 14.44
CA PHE A 402 -24.85 -4.22 14.59
C PHE A 402 -23.63 -3.51 15.21
N ASP A 403 -23.41 -2.21 14.93
CA ASP A 403 -22.32 -1.42 15.54
C ASP A 403 -22.52 -1.20 17.05
N GLU A 404 -23.78 -1.07 17.50
CA GLU A 404 -24.11 -1.00 18.92
C GLU A 404 -23.79 -2.31 19.63
N ASP A 405 -24.22 -3.45 19.07
CA ASP A 405 -23.86 -4.78 19.58
C ASP A 405 -22.32 -4.95 19.67
N LEU A 406 -21.59 -4.51 18.64
CA LEU A 406 -20.13 -4.58 18.63
C LEU A 406 -19.47 -3.71 19.72
N LYS A 407 -20.04 -2.56 20.05
CA LYS A 407 -19.55 -1.71 21.15
C LYS A 407 -19.76 -2.37 22.50
N ASP A 408 -20.92 -2.97 22.71
CA ASP A 408 -21.25 -3.67 23.96
C ASP A 408 -20.34 -4.89 24.12
N MET A 409 -20.20 -5.73 23.10
CA MET A 409 -19.27 -6.87 23.10
C MET A 409 -17.82 -6.42 23.36
N SER A 410 -17.37 -5.33 22.75
CA SER A 410 -16.04 -4.79 22.97
C SER A 410 -15.84 -4.27 24.40
N ALA A 411 -16.88 -3.71 25.02
CA ALA A 411 -16.83 -3.29 26.41
C ALA A 411 -16.72 -4.50 27.36
N GLU A 412 -17.42 -5.59 27.05
CA GLU A 412 -17.31 -6.86 27.80
C GLU A 412 -15.91 -7.48 27.63
N ASP A 413 -15.38 -7.55 26.42
CA ASP A 413 -14.03 -8.07 26.12
C ASP A 413 -12.93 -7.22 26.80
N LYS A 414 -13.12 -5.90 26.90
CA LYS A 414 -12.23 -5.02 27.64
C LYS A 414 -12.30 -5.31 29.16
N LYS A 415 -13.49 -5.48 29.72
CA LYS A 415 -13.64 -5.86 31.13
C LYS A 415 -13.00 -7.21 31.42
N TRP A 416 -13.22 -8.19 30.53
CA TRP A 416 -12.57 -9.48 30.61
C TRP A 416 -11.04 -9.35 30.57
N LEU A 417 -10.45 -8.59 29.65
CA LEU A 417 -9.01 -8.38 29.59
C LEU A 417 -8.46 -7.80 30.89
N TYR A 418 -9.16 -6.82 31.48
CA TYR A 418 -8.74 -6.17 32.72
C TYR A 418 -8.98 -7.03 33.98
N SER A 419 -9.76 -8.11 33.88
CA SER A 419 -9.88 -9.11 34.94
C SER A 419 -8.72 -10.09 34.99
N LEU A 420 -7.90 -10.18 33.95
CA LEU A 420 -6.72 -11.01 33.88
C LEU A 420 -5.53 -10.30 34.55
N THR A 421 -4.71 -11.06 35.26
CA THR A 421 -3.43 -10.58 35.76
C THR A 421 -2.38 -10.54 34.65
N ASP A 422 -1.36 -9.70 34.79
CA ASP A 422 -0.22 -9.66 33.86
C ASP A 422 0.44 -11.02 33.64
N LYS A 423 0.41 -11.88 34.68
CA LYS A 423 0.93 -13.25 34.62
C LYS A 423 0.08 -14.13 33.72
N GLU A 424 -1.24 -14.11 33.88
CA GLU A 424 -2.18 -14.88 33.05
C GLU A 424 -2.14 -14.43 31.58
N ILE A 425 -2.01 -13.13 31.31
CA ILE A 425 -1.85 -12.61 29.96
C ILE A 425 -0.57 -13.18 29.33
N LYS A 426 0.56 -13.14 30.03
CA LYS A 426 1.82 -13.69 29.53
C LYS A 426 1.77 -15.20 29.31
N GLU A 427 1.18 -15.95 30.24
CA GLU A 427 1.00 -17.38 30.07
C GLU A 427 0.21 -17.73 28.80
N LYS A 428 -0.93 -17.06 28.57
CA LYS A 428 -1.73 -17.25 27.34
C LYS A 428 -0.97 -16.88 26.07
N GLN A 429 -0.16 -15.81 26.10
CA GLN A 429 0.68 -15.42 24.97
C GLN A 429 1.78 -16.47 24.69
N GLU A 430 2.38 -17.02 25.72
CA GLU A 430 3.38 -18.07 25.61
C GLU A 430 2.76 -19.39 25.09
N GLU A 431 1.58 -19.78 25.60
CA GLU A 431 0.82 -20.94 25.10
C GLU A 431 0.50 -20.80 23.60
N PHE A 432 0.04 -19.62 23.19
CA PHE A 432 -0.22 -19.36 21.77
C PHE A 432 1.07 -19.47 20.94
N LEU A 433 2.16 -18.84 21.37
CA LEU A 433 3.43 -18.89 20.66
C LEU A 433 4.01 -20.31 20.61
N GLN A 434 3.90 -21.11 21.68
CA GLN A 434 4.32 -22.52 21.67
C GLN A 434 3.57 -23.35 20.63
N LYS A 435 2.29 -23.01 20.38
CA LYS A 435 1.46 -23.70 19.37
C LYS A 435 1.82 -23.31 17.93
N VAL A 436 2.18 -22.03 17.67
CA VAL A 436 2.31 -21.50 16.30
C VAL A 436 3.74 -21.11 15.91
N ALA A 437 4.64 -20.89 16.88
CA ALA A 437 6.02 -20.57 16.57
C ALA A 437 6.84 -21.86 16.32
N PRO A 438 7.83 -21.82 15.41
CA PRO A 438 8.72 -22.96 15.21
C PRO A 438 9.48 -23.26 16.51
N PRO A 439 9.80 -24.54 16.81
CA PRO A 439 10.55 -24.93 18.01
C PRO A 439 11.84 -24.13 18.17
N GLU A 440 12.17 -23.77 19.44
CA GLU A 440 13.42 -23.07 19.75
C GLU A 440 14.62 -23.88 19.25
N GLY A 441 15.50 -23.25 18.47
CA GLY A 441 16.65 -23.90 17.82
C GLY A 441 16.42 -24.28 16.37
N THR A 442 15.21 -24.24 15.83
CA THR A 442 15.02 -24.25 14.39
C THR A 442 15.68 -22.98 13.85
N LYS A 443 16.76 -23.12 13.08
CA LYS A 443 17.35 -21.99 12.37
C LYS A 443 16.24 -21.40 11.50
N ILE A 444 15.54 -20.39 12.06
CA ILE A 444 14.86 -19.43 11.22
C ILE A 444 15.94 -18.96 10.28
N ASP A 445 15.82 -19.27 9.01
CA ASP A 445 16.78 -18.81 8.00
C ASP A 445 16.74 -17.28 8.05
N LYS A 446 17.51 -16.70 9.01
CA LYS A 446 17.71 -15.28 9.23
C LYS A 446 18.56 -14.72 8.09
N LYS A 447 18.18 -15.04 6.85
CA LYS A 447 18.46 -14.20 5.70
C LYS A 447 17.42 -13.08 5.59
N LYS A 448 16.99 -12.51 6.71
CA LYS A 448 16.56 -11.12 6.80
C LYS A 448 17.73 -10.33 7.36
N LYS A 449 18.72 -10.07 6.51
CA LYS A 449 19.52 -8.85 6.60
C LYS A 449 18.52 -7.71 6.84
N SER A 450 18.77 -6.89 7.90
CA SER A 450 18.29 -5.51 7.92
C SER A 450 18.28 -5.03 6.48
N ARG A 451 17.16 -4.52 5.98
CA ARG A 451 17.08 -4.01 4.60
C ARG A 451 17.99 -2.79 4.52
N ILE A 452 19.27 -3.07 4.28
CA ILE A 452 20.19 -2.12 3.70
C ILE A 452 19.51 -1.71 2.39
N SER A 453 19.34 -0.42 2.15
CA SER A 453 18.74 0.05 0.89
C SER A 453 19.48 -0.59 -0.27
N PRO A 454 18.83 -0.88 -1.42
CA PRO A 454 19.52 -1.46 -2.58
C PRO A 454 20.77 -0.67 -2.99
N MET A 455 20.79 0.63 -2.75
CA MET A 455 21.93 1.51 -2.95
C MET A 455 23.03 1.24 -1.90
N GLN A 456 22.65 1.10 -0.61
CA GLN A 456 23.62 0.80 0.45
C GLN A 456 24.23 -0.60 0.32
N GLU A 457 23.48 -1.58 -0.22
CA GLU A 457 24.05 -2.89 -0.59
C GLU A 457 25.09 -2.73 -1.70
N THR A 458 24.79 -1.93 -2.73
CA THR A 458 25.75 -1.62 -3.79
C THR A 458 26.98 -0.91 -3.21
N LYS A 459 26.79 0.05 -2.28
CA LYS A 459 27.90 0.73 -1.60
C LYS A 459 28.80 -0.24 -0.84
N ASN A 460 28.20 -1.20 -0.11
CA ASN A 460 28.95 -2.21 0.62
C ASN A 460 29.72 -3.17 -0.31
N MET A 461 29.16 -3.56 -1.46
CA MET A 461 29.81 -4.40 -2.45
C MET A 461 31.00 -3.69 -3.11
N LEU A 462 30.82 -2.41 -3.46
CA LEU A 462 31.88 -1.56 -3.99
C LEU A 462 33.03 -1.36 -3.00
N SER A 463 32.72 -1.19 -1.69
CA SER A 463 33.73 -1.08 -0.65
C SER A 463 34.52 -2.37 -0.43
N GLN A 464 33.99 -3.51 -0.88
CA GLN A 464 34.68 -4.81 -0.92
C GLN A 464 35.49 -5.01 -2.21
N GLY A 465 35.57 -4.01 -3.11
CA GLY A 465 36.30 -4.05 -4.36
C GLY A 465 35.60 -4.80 -5.49
N MET A 466 34.30 -5.12 -5.35
CA MET A 466 33.57 -5.84 -6.40
C MET A 466 33.35 -4.97 -7.64
N GLY A 467 33.57 -5.56 -8.83
CA GLY A 467 33.28 -4.95 -10.11
C GLY A 467 31.79 -4.90 -10.45
N ILE A 468 31.44 -4.12 -11.48
CA ILE A 468 30.04 -3.97 -11.91
C ILE A 468 29.44 -5.31 -12.29
N LYS A 469 30.17 -6.18 -13.00
CA LYS A 469 29.70 -7.50 -13.44
C LYS A 469 29.34 -8.41 -12.26
N GLU A 470 30.22 -8.47 -11.25
CA GLU A 470 29.96 -9.27 -10.04
C GLU A 470 28.74 -8.79 -9.27
N ILE A 471 28.58 -7.46 -9.18
CA ILE A 471 27.39 -6.86 -8.54
C ILE A 471 26.11 -7.21 -9.31
N LEU A 472 26.16 -7.22 -10.65
CA LEU A 472 25.02 -7.61 -11.49
C LEU A 472 24.62 -9.08 -11.28
N GLU A 473 25.58 -10.00 -11.21
CA GLU A 473 25.34 -11.43 -10.96
C GLU A 473 24.73 -11.66 -9.58
N ILE A 474 25.27 -11.01 -8.55
CA ILE A 474 24.78 -11.16 -7.17
C ILE A 474 23.39 -10.54 -6.98
N LYS A 475 23.17 -9.34 -7.54
CA LYS A 475 21.91 -8.60 -7.35
C LYS A 475 20.82 -8.96 -8.36
N GLY A 476 21.16 -9.54 -9.51
CA GLY A 476 20.21 -9.87 -10.57
C GLY A 476 19.48 -8.65 -11.15
N VAL A 477 20.14 -7.48 -11.18
CA VAL A 477 19.59 -6.20 -11.68
C VAL A 477 20.25 -5.81 -13.01
N LYS A 478 19.69 -4.81 -13.71
CA LYS A 478 20.29 -4.30 -14.94
C LYS A 478 21.47 -3.37 -14.65
N ILE A 479 22.44 -3.31 -15.56
CA ILE A 479 23.65 -2.47 -15.45
C ILE A 479 23.29 -0.99 -15.19
N GLY A 480 22.24 -0.46 -15.82
CA GLY A 480 21.76 0.90 -15.59
C GLY A 480 21.44 1.18 -14.13
N THR A 481 20.80 0.24 -13.43
CA THR A 481 20.45 0.37 -11.99
C THR A 481 21.69 0.42 -11.10
N VAL A 482 22.71 -0.40 -11.40
CA VAL A 482 23.99 -0.38 -10.64
C VAL A 482 24.71 0.94 -10.88
N LEU A 483 24.76 1.42 -12.12
CA LEU A 483 25.37 2.71 -12.47
C LEU A 483 24.63 3.89 -11.81
N ASP A 484 23.28 3.85 -11.72
CA ASP A 484 22.50 4.86 -11.00
C ASP A 484 22.85 4.90 -9.51
N HIS A 485 23.03 3.71 -8.88
CA HIS A 485 23.49 3.64 -7.49
C HIS A 485 24.89 4.22 -7.32
N ILE A 486 25.84 3.87 -8.21
CA ILE A 486 27.20 4.37 -8.15
C ILE A 486 27.24 5.89 -8.31
N GLU A 487 26.49 6.45 -9.26
CA GLU A 487 26.39 7.90 -9.48
C GLU A 487 25.88 8.63 -8.23
N LYS A 488 24.86 8.06 -7.55
CA LYS A 488 24.32 8.62 -6.30
C LYS A 488 25.32 8.52 -5.15
N ILE A 489 25.96 7.35 -4.96
CA ILE A 489 26.96 7.13 -3.92
C ILE A 489 28.11 8.14 -4.04
N VAL A 490 28.59 8.35 -5.27
CA VAL A 490 29.67 9.31 -5.55
C VAL A 490 29.20 10.77 -5.39
N ALA A 491 27.92 11.06 -5.67
CA ALA A 491 27.34 12.38 -5.46
C ALA A 491 27.13 12.71 -3.97
N GLU A 492 26.78 11.71 -3.14
CA GLU A 492 26.63 11.85 -1.68
C GLU A 492 27.98 11.88 -0.95
N ASP A 493 28.95 11.10 -1.44
CA ASP A 493 30.29 10.97 -0.85
C ASP A 493 31.34 10.98 -1.95
N SER A 494 31.86 12.17 -2.27
CA SER A 494 32.88 12.36 -3.31
C SER A 494 34.20 11.68 -3.01
N SER A 495 34.46 11.30 -1.74
CA SER A 495 35.67 10.61 -1.29
C SER A 495 35.58 9.08 -1.41
N PHE A 496 34.39 8.54 -1.68
CA PHE A 496 34.19 7.09 -1.77
C PHE A 496 35.00 6.45 -2.88
N ASP A 497 35.85 5.47 -2.55
CA ASP A 497 36.77 4.85 -3.50
C ASP A 497 36.05 3.94 -4.50
N ILE A 498 36.15 4.29 -5.79
CA ILE A 498 35.67 3.52 -6.95
C ILE A 498 36.78 3.27 -7.98
N ASN A 499 38.06 3.40 -7.61
CA ASN A 499 39.17 3.34 -8.57
C ASN A 499 39.22 2.02 -9.32
N HIS A 500 38.84 0.90 -8.70
CA HIS A 500 38.78 -0.42 -9.32
C HIS A 500 37.79 -0.49 -10.52
N LEU A 501 36.82 0.42 -10.61
CA LEU A 501 35.86 0.46 -11.73
C LEU A 501 36.47 1.06 -13.02
N LYS A 502 37.66 1.64 -12.96
CA LYS A 502 38.36 2.11 -14.18
C LYS A 502 38.65 0.96 -15.14
N ASP A 503 38.93 -0.23 -14.62
CA ASP A 503 39.28 -1.42 -15.38
C ASP A 503 38.05 -2.05 -16.10
N GLU A 504 36.82 -1.62 -15.77
CA GLU A 504 35.60 -2.03 -16.47
C GLU A 504 35.52 -1.46 -17.91
N VAL A 505 36.32 -0.42 -18.22
CA VAL A 505 36.41 0.18 -19.55
C VAL A 505 37.83 0.00 -20.11
N PRO A 506 37.99 -0.60 -21.30
CA PRO A 506 39.33 -0.79 -21.89
C PRO A 506 40.11 0.51 -21.92
N ALA A 507 41.40 0.48 -21.53
CA ALA A 507 42.23 1.67 -21.33
C ALA A 507 42.28 2.61 -22.56
N GLY A 508 42.29 2.05 -23.78
CA GLY A 508 42.23 2.83 -25.01
C GLY A 508 40.92 3.58 -25.22
N LYS A 509 39.79 2.97 -24.85
CA LYS A 509 38.47 3.62 -24.88
C LYS A 509 38.34 4.63 -23.76
N TYR A 510 38.79 4.29 -22.54
CA TYR A 510 38.76 5.18 -21.39
C TYR A 510 39.43 6.52 -21.70
N LYS A 511 40.67 6.48 -22.26
CA LYS A 511 41.42 7.70 -22.61
C LYS A 511 40.68 8.57 -23.63
N LYS A 512 40.07 7.96 -24.65
CA LYS A 512 39.34 8.71 -25.68
C LYS A 512 38.04 9.33 -25.14
N ILE A 513 37.31 8.60 -24.32
CA ILE A 513 36.08 9.11 -23.65
C ILE A 513 36.46 10.27 -22.71
N TRP A 514 37.52 10.10 -21.92
CA TRP A 514 38.04 11.14 -21.03
C TRP A 514 38.39 12.43 -21.78
N MET A 515 39.13 12.33 -22.89
CA MET A 515 39.47 13.49 -23.70
C MET A 515 38.22 14.18 -24.27
N ALA A 516 37.27 13.41 -24.77
CA ALA A 516 36.05 13.94 -25.32
C ALA A 516 35.21 14.71 -24.26
N PHE A 517 35.15 14.22 -23.02
CA PHE A 517 34.50 14.95 -21.92
C PHE A 517 35.25 16.24 -21.59
N ARG A 518 36.59 16.20 -21.50
CA ARG A 518 37.40 17.37 -21.17
C ARG A 518 37.26 18.48 -22.21
N GLU A 519 37.24 18.12 -23.48
CA GLU A 519 37.10 19.06 -24.59
C GLU A 519 35.71 19.72 -24.60
N LEU A 520 34.61 18.94 -24.51
CA LEU A 520 33.26 19.47 -24.53
C LEU A 520 32.85 20.17 -23.23
N TYR A 521 33.46 19.85 -22.08
CA TYR A 521 33.24 20.55 -20.82
C TYR A 521 33.72 22.00 -20.85
N GLY A 522 34.84 22.26 -21.55
CA GLY A 522 35.37 23.62 -21.73
C GLY A 522 34.45 24.54 -22.53
N GLU A 523 33.62 23.98 -23.41
CA GLU A 523 32.70 24.74 -24.26
C GLU A 523 31.33 24.98 -23.59
N ASN A 524 30.75 23.99 -22.88
CA ASN A 524 29.34 24.00 -22.44
C ASN A 524 29.11 23.88 -20.91
N ARG A 525 30.14 23.69 -20.11
CA ARG A 525 30.08 23.44 -18.65
C ARG A 525 29.09 22.35 -18.21
N ASP A 526 28.86 21.34 -19.06
CA ASP A 526 27.88 20.28 -18.77
C ASP A 526 28.46 18.89 -19.11
N PHE A 527 28.06 17.86 -18.34
CA PHE A 527 28.54 16.47 -18.51
C PHE A 527 27.49 15.60 -19.23
N LEU A 528 26.85 16.15 -20.28
CA LEU A 528 25.85 15.42 -21.07
C LEU A 528 26.47 14.28 -21.86
N LEU A 529 25.82 13.11 -21.84
CA LEU A 529 26.28 11.90 -22.52
C LEU A 529 26.04 11.94 -24.04
N ALA A 530 24.93 12.53 -24.47
CA ALA A 530 24.54 12.52 -25.88
C ALA A 530 25.56 13.24 -26.81
N PRO A 531 26.10 14.42 -26.49
CA PRO A 531 27.14 15.06 -27.26
C PRO A 531 28.42 14.20 -27.38
N ILE A 532 28.82 13.57 -26.25
CA ILE A 532 29.99 12.67 -26.22
C ILE A 532 29.74 11.45 -27.11
N LYS A 533 28.54 10.84 -27.00
CA LYS A 533 28.15 9.69 -27.82
C LYS A 533 28.16 10.02 -29.31
N ASN A 534 27.65 11.18 -29.69
CA ASN A 534 27.62 11.65 -31.08
C ASN A 534 29.02 11.89 -31.63
N LYS A 535 29.93 12.43 -30.80
CA LYS A 535 31.33 12.68 -31.18
C LYS A 535 32.12 11.38 -31.34
N LEU A 536 31.94 10.41 -30.45
CA LEU A 536 32.72 9.17 -30.44
C LEU A 536 32.13 8.05 -31.31
N GLY A 537 30.86 8.13 -31.69
CA GLY A 537 30.18 7.17 -32.57
C GLY A 537 29.69 5.90 -31.86
N SER A 538 29.18 4.95 -32.67
CA SER A 538 28.46 3.76 -32.20
C SER A 538 29.33 2.74 -31.45
N ALA A 539 30.66 2.77 -31.64
CA ALA A 539 31.60 1.85 -30.99
C ALA A 539 31.76 2.03 -29.47
N TYR A 540 31.18 3.10 -28.89
CA TYR A 540 31.20 3.41 -27.45
C TYR A 540 29.81 3.30 -26.87
N THR A 541 29.61 2.50 -25.80
CA THR A 541 28.30 2.30 -25.18
C THR A 541 28.00 3.43 -24.19
N TYR A 542 26.71 3.64 -23.87
CA TYR A 542 26.31 4.62 -22.85
C TYR A 542 26.82 4.23 -21.46
N GLU A 543 26.94 2.94 -21.18
CA GLU A 543 27.51 2.41 -19.94
C GLU A 543 28.96 2.80 -19.78
N GLU A 544 29.79 2.60 -20.83
CA GLU A 544 31.20 3.02 -20.86
C GLU A 544 31.33 4.53 -20.62
N LEU A 545 30.49 5.33 -21.27
CA LEU A 545 30.46 6.78 -21.08
C LEU A 545 30.08 7.17 -19.64
N ARG A 546 29.11 6.49 -19.02
CA ARG A 546 28.68 6.75 -17.63
C ARG A 546 29.80 6.43 -16.65
N ILE A 547 30.49 5.29 -16.81
CA ILE A 547 31.60 4.90 -15.96
C ILE A 547 32.70 5.97 -16.00
N VAL A 548 33.15 6.37 -17.19
CA VAL A 548 34.21 7.38 -17.33
C VAL A 548 33.78 8.74 -16.78
N ARG A 549 32.52 9.13 -16.97
CA ARG A 549 31.95 10.38 -16.42
C ARG A 549 32.10 10.49 -14.90
N LEU A 550 31.99 9.37 -14.16
CA LEU A 550 32.17 9.35 -12.70
C LEU A 550 33.55 9.90 -12.30
N PHE A 551 34.58 9.52 -13.07
CA PHE A 551 35.96 9.93 -12.81
C PHE A 551 36.27 11.34 -13.34
N VAL A 552 35.66 11.71 -14.46
CA VAL A 552 35.81 13.08 -15.02
C VAL A 552 35.22 14.11 -14.06
N LYS A 553 34.05 13.87 -13.52
CA LYS A 553 33.40 14.77 -12.53
C LYS A 553 34.19 14.96 -11.24
N ARG A 554 35.08 14.04 -10.89
CA ARG A 554 35.93 14.13 -9.70
C ARG A 554 37.20 14.92 -9.90
N ASN A 555 37.63 15.02 -11.14
CA ASN A 555 38.97 15.59 -11.49
C ASN A 555 38.87 16.92 -12.26
N LEU A 556 37.66 17.40 -12.52
CA LEU A 556 37.34 18.71 -13.07
C LEU A 556 36.48 19.51 -12.12
#